data_d6f5c673f8207188914d9fc566dace9d
#
_entry.id   d6f5c673f8207188914d9fc566dace9d
#
_cell.length_a   1.000
_cell.length_b   1.000
_cell.length_c   1.000
_cell.angle_alpha   90.00
_cell.angle_beta   90.00
_cell.angle_gamma   90.00
#
_symmetry.space_group_name_H-M   'P 1'
#
loop_
_entity.id
_entity.type
_entity.pdbx_description
1 polymer ?
#
loop_
_entity_poly.entity_id
_entity_poly.type
_entity_poly.pdbx_seq_one_letter_code
_entity_poly.pdbx_strand_id
1 'polypeptide(L)'
;MSSIKAAVANENNEGPYSTRIVEVAKPKVTDTSILIKTVAIAVNQIDYLLLVNRVPKDGNIVGCELSGIVEEVGSRVSRVQTGDYVSAFVAGEWTGIEGAFSEYVAVGETAVIKHDKASFRSSALKPGSYEAGPVDSFESAASQNFSLATAVVSFCHELGLDANRDYHGESILIWGGATTVGTIAIQLAKKIYGLKVITTASPRNKDFLISLGADVVFDYHDKDVIEKVKKYDNNIKYGLDSVGSVPTFQGVYDATGKNAIIDNVYLVSSSVLKLDSNRDVEFRKVFVHLAISDSKLQNGDVIKTTPELLNHFKTFWYDVLPKHFEQLKTTNLRVLEPGLQSVNTAMKLFANGEIRAEKIVFRLS
;
A
#
# COMPACT_ATOMS: atom_id res chain seq x y z
N MET A 1 -0.60 -26.53 -22.03
CA MET A 1 -0.85 -25.62 -20.88
C MET A 1 -1.63 -24.45 -21.41
N SER A 2 -2.66 -23.99 -20.71
CA SER A 2 -3.41 -22.80 -21.13
C SER A 2 -2.51 -21.56 -20.97
N SER A 3 -2.48 -20.70 -22.00
CA SER A 3 -1.82 -19.40 -21.93
C SER A 3 -2.78 -18.33 -21.41
N ILE A 4 -2.21 -17.28 -20.82
CA ILE A 4 -2.91 -16.11 -20.30
C ILE A 4 -2.15 -14.84 -20.73
N LYS A 5 -2.83 -13.69 -20.74
CA LYS A 5 -2.18 -12.42 -21.03
C LYS A 5 -1.64 -11.78 -19.75
N ALA A 6 -0.46 -11.19 -19.85
CA ALA A 6 0.20 -10.43 -18.79
C ALA A 6 0.90 -9.21 -19.34
N ALA A 7 0.99 -8.15 -18.53
CA ALA A 7 1.86 -7.01 -18.78
C ALA A 7 3.23 -7.27 -18.15
N VAL A 8 4.26 -7.26 -18.97
CA VAL A 8 5.64 -7.52 -18.54
C VAL A 8 6.52 -6.28 -18.75
N ALA A 9 7.59 -6.19 -17.96
CA ALA A 9 8.61 -5.16 -18.14
C ALA A 9 9.22 -5.25 -19.55
N ASN A 10 9.51 -4.09 -20.14
CA ASN A 10 10.04 -3.96 -21.49
C ASN A 10 11.27 -3.09 -21.48
N GLU A 11 12.46 -3.68 -21.47
CA GLU A 11 13.73 -2.95 -21.47
C GLU A 11 14.08 -2.33 -22.82
N ASN A 12 13.48 -2.79 -23.92
CA ASN A 12 13.88 -2.46 -25.28
C ASN A 12 13.06 -1.34 -25.92
N ASN A 13 12.14 -0.66 -25.20
CA ASN A 13 11.22 0.27 -25.83
C ASN A 13 11.04 1.61 -25.11
N GLU A 14 10.72 2.61 -25.87
CA GLU A 14 10.12 3.95 -25.72
C GLU A 14 10.06 4.60 -24.31
N GLY A 15 10.94 4.25 -23.41
CA GLY A 15 11.07 4.83 -22.07
C GLY A 15 11.28 3.78 -20.99
N PRO A 16 11.88 4.18 -19.88
CA PRO A 16 12.30 3.26 -18.81
C PRO A 16 11.14 2.63 -18.03
N TYR A 17 9.90 3.05 -18.28
CA TYR A 17 8.70 2.61 -17.58
C TYR A 17 7.68 1.91 -18.48
N SER A 18 8.05 1.47 -19.67
CA SER A 18 7.13 0.81 -20.59
C SER A 18 6.93 -0.67 -20.25
N THR A 19 5.71 -1.15 -20.53
CA THR A 19 5.38 -2.57 -20.48
C THR A 19 4.88 -3.04 -21.85
N ARG A 20 4.99 -4.36 -22.10
CA ARG A 20 4.35 -5.01 -23.24
C ARG A 20 3.43 -6.12 -22.77
N ILE A 21 2.37 -6.38 -23.54
CA ILE A 21 1.44 -7.46 -23.26
C ILE A 21 1.93 -8.71 -24.01
N VAL A 22 2.08 -9.80 -23.27
CA VAL A 22 2.54 -11.08 -23.80
C VAL A 22 1.65 -12.21 -23.32
N GLU A 23 1.69 -13.35 -24.02
CA GLU A 23 1.14 -14.60 -23.53
C GLU A 23 2.18 -15.32 -22.67
N VAL A 24 1.75 -15.75 -21.49
CA VAL A 24 2.55 -16.52 -20.53
C VAL A 24 1.79 -17.77 -20.09
N ALA A 25 2.48 -18.74 -19.51
CA ALA A 25 1.81 -19.92 -18.94
C ALA A 25 0.92 -19.51 -17.75
N LYS A 26 -0.29 -20.06 -17.68
CA LYS A 26 -1.16 -19.89 -16.49
C LYS A 26 -0.44 -20.41 -15.24
N PRO A 27 -0.39 -19.65 -14.13
CA PRO A 27 0.24 -20.09 -12.89
C PRO A 27 -0.37 -21.38 -12.36
N LYS A 28 0.45 -22.21 -11.71
CA LYS A 28 -0.01 -23.43 -11.03
C LYS A 28 -0.19 -23.15 -9.55
N VAL A 29 -1.22 -23.76 -8.98
CA VAL A 29 -1.47 -23.74 -7.53
C VAL A 29 -0.50 -24.68 -6.83
N THR A 30 0.08 -24.23 -5.74
CA THR A 30 0.81 -25.04 -4.74
C THR A 30 -0.12 -25.37 -3.58
N ASP A 31 0.31 -26.25 -2.67
CA ASP A 31 -0.51 -26.61 -1.50
C ASP A 31 -0.96 -25.41 -0.65
N THR A 32 -0.21 -24.30 -0.66
CA THR A 32 -0.45 -23.11 0.18
C THR A 32 -0.88 -21.89 -0.61
N SER A 33 -1.06 -21.99 -1.93
CA SER A 33 -1.41 -20.85 -2.77
C SER A 33 -2.85 -20.91 -3.26
N ILE A 34 -3.31 -19.76 -3.71
CA ILE A 34 -4.65 -19.53 -4.28
C ILE A 34 -4.43 -19.00 -5.69
N LEU A 35 -5.16 -19.50 -6.65
CA LEU A 35 -5.23 -18.95 -8.00
C LEU A 35 -6.40 -17.98 -8.08
N ILE A 36 -6.12 -16.74 -8.37
CA ILE A 36 -7.14 -15.69 -8.54
C ILE A 36 -7.30 -15.41 -10.03
N LYS A 37 -8.53 -15.47 -10.53
CA LYS A 37 -8.91 -14.89 -11.81
C LYS A 37 -9.06 -13.39 -11.58
N THR A 38 -8.15 -12.60 -12.14
CA THR A 38 -8.11 -11.16 -11.95
C THR A 38 -9.29 -10.48 -12.61
N VAL A 39 -9.98 -9.61 -11.87
CA VAL A 39 -11.09 -8.78 -12.39
C VAL A 39 -10.65 -7.34 -12.49
N ALA A 40 -10.00 -6.81 -11.44
CA ALA A 40 -9.48 -5.45 -11.45
C ALA A 40 -8.05 -5.40 -10.91
N ILE A 41 -7.33 -4.41 -11.37
CA ILE A 41 -5.94 -4.11 -11.04
C ILE A 41 -5.88 -2.70 -10.45
N ALA A 42 -5.02 -2.51 -9.46
CA ALA A 42 -4.63 -1.18 -9.00
C ALA A 42 -3.14 -0.94 -9.23
N VAL A 43 -2.80 0.27 -9.66
CA VAL A 43 -1.42 0.68 -9.94
C VAL A 43 -0.92 1.57 -8.82
N ASN A 44 0.26 1.24 -8.31
CA ASN A 44 0.95 1.94 -7.24
C ASN A 44 2.10 2.79 -7.79
N GLN A 45 2.50 3.80 -7.05
CA GLN A 45 3.70 4.55 -7.38
C GLN A 45 4.95 3.66 -7.38
N ILE A 46 4.98 2.61 -6.54
CA ILE A 46 6.11 1.68 -6.51
C ILE A 46 6.22 0.89 -7.83
N ASP A 47 5.12 0.50 -8.46
CA ASP A 47 5.13 -0.18 -9.76
C ASP A 47 5.87 0.67 -10.82
N TYR A 48 5.58 1.98 -10.84
CA TYR A 48 6.27 2.95 -11.70
C TYR A 48 7.76 3.10 -11.33
N LEU A 49 8.07 3.29 -10.04
CA LEU A 49 9.44 3.50 -9.59
C LEU A 49 10.33 2.28 -9.84
N LEU A 50 9.82 1.07 -9.70
CA LEU A 50 10.56 -0.15 -9.97
C LEU A 50 10.89 -0.28 -11.46
N LEU A 51 9.94 0.05 -12.35
CA LEU A 51 10.18 0.09 -13.79
C LEU A 51 11.23 1.15 -14.18
N VAL A 52 11.10 2.38 -13.66
CA VAL A 52 12.07 3.46 -13.93
C VAL A 52 13.48 3.08 -13.46
N ASN A 53 13.58 2.43 -12.30
CA ASN A 53 14.87 1.98 -11.75
C ASN A 53 15.32 0.62 -12.31
N ARG A 54 14.61 0.06 -13.30
CA ARG A 54 14.93 -1.22 -13.97
C ARG A 54 15.12 -2.38 -12.98
N VAL A 55 14.29 -2.44 -11.95
CA VAL A 55 14.32 -3.53 -10.97
C VAL A 55 13.76 -4.83 -11.57
N PRO A 56 12.57 -4.84 -12.23
CA PRO A 56 12.12 -5.99 -12.97
C PRO A 56 12.98 -6.19 -14.23
N LYS A 57 13.38 -7.43 -14.49
CA LYS A 57 14.07 -7.79 -15.74
C LYS A 57 13.07 -7.83 -16.89
N ASP A 58 13.60 -7.70 -18.12
CA ASP A 58 12.78 -7.86 -19.33
C ASP A 58 11.97 -9.17 -19.28
N GLY A 59 10.67 -9.08 -19.55
CA GLY A 59 9.76 -10.22 -19.49
C GLY A 59 9.20 -10.56 -18.11
N ASN A 60 9.64 -9.93 -17.01
CA ASN A 60 9.01 -10.11 -15.71
C ASN A 60 7.61 -9.51 -15.69
N ILE A 61 6.63 -10.25 -15.14
CA ILE A 61 5.28 -9.72 -14.91
C ILE A 61 5.36 -8.66 -13.82
N VAL A 62 4.77 -7.49 -14.08
CA VAL A 62 4.79 -6.35 -13.17
C VAL A 62 3.50 -6.23 -12.36
N GLY A 63 3.50 -5.32 -11.38
CA GLY A 63 2.34 -5.00 -10.55
C GLY A 63 2.27 -5.71 -9.22
N CYS A 64 1.77 -4.98 -8.20
CA CYS A 64 1.73 -5.45 -6.81
C CYS A 64 0.33 -5.76 -6.31
N GLU A 65 -0.76 -5.37 -7.00
CA GLU A 65 -2.08 -5.32 -6.37
C GLU A 65 -3.22 -5.62 -7.33
N LEU A 66 -4.17 -6.45 -6.87
CA LEU A 66 -5.31 -6.90 -7.67
C LEU A 66 -6.53 -7.23 -6.82
N SER A 67 -7.68 -7.39 -7.50
CA SER A 67 -8.86 -8.08 -6.96
C SER A 67 -9.45 -9.02 -8.01
N GLY A 68 -10.16 -10.02 -7.55
CA GLY A 68 -10.73 -11.01 -8.46
C GLY A 68 -11.53 -12.09 -7.76
N ILE A 69 -11.69 -13.20 -8.46
CA ILE A 69 -12.47 -14.36 -8.01
C ILE A 69 -11.51 -15.54 -7.84
N VAL A 70 -11.60 -16.22 -6.72
CA VAL A 70 -10.81 -17.43 -6.47
C VAL A 70 -11.24 -18.52 -7.47
N GLU A 71 -10.31 -18.97 -8.29
CA GLU A 71 -10.50 -20.02 -9.30
C GLU A 71 -10.15 -21.40 -8.74
N GLU A 72 -9.03 -21.48 -7.99
CA GLU A 72 -8.51 -22.72 -7.44
C GLU A 72 -7.79 -22.44 -6.11
N VAL A 73 -7.82 -23.39 -5.19
CA VAL A 73 -7.14 -23.31 -3.89
C VAL A 73 -6.27 -24.52 -3.65
N GLY A 74 -5.12 -24.32 -3.02
CA GLY A 74 -4.22 -25.38 -2.59
C GLY A 74 -4.79 -26.21 -1.42
N SER A 75 -4.30 -27.42 -1.25
CA SER A 75 -4.82 -28.40 -0.28
C SER A 75 -4.71 -27.96 1.18
N ARG A 76 -3.83 -27.01 1.50
CA ARG A 76 -3.61 -26.46 2.85
C ARG A 76 -4.20 -25.06 3.06
N VAL A 77 -4.87 -24.51 2.04
CA VAL A 77 -5.60 -23.23 2.14
C VAL A 77 -6.89 -23.47 2.94
N SER A 78 -7.20 -22.60 3.88
CA SER A 78 -8.32 -22.76 4.79
C SER A 78 -9.26 -21.57 4.92
N ARG A 79 -8.82 -20.36 4.52
CA ARG A 79 -9.57 -19.11 4.76
C ARG A 79 -10.45 -18.67 3.59
N VAL A 80 -10.19 -19.20 2.41
CA VAL A 80 -10.96 -18.91 1.19
C VAL A 80 -11.26 -20.18 0.43
N GLN A 81 -12.26 -20.11 -0.44
CA GLN A 81 -12.69 -21.21 -1.31
C GLN A 81 -12.95 -20.72 -2.73
N THR A 82 -12.98 -21.65 -3.68
CA THR A 82 -13.33 -21.35 -5.08
C THR A 82 -14.64 -20.57 -5.17
N GLY A 83 -14.62 -19.53 -5.98
CA GLY A 83 -15.72 -18.60 -6.18
C GLY A 83 -15.73 -17.41 -5.22
N ASP A 84 -14.93 -17.36 -4.15
CA ASP A 84 -14.87 -16.21 -3.26
C ASP A 84 -14.36 -14.95 -3.99
N TYR A 85 -14.89 -13.79 -3.61
CA TYR A 85 -14.39 -12.48 -4.03
C TYR A 85 -13.24 -12.07 -3.11
N VAL A 86 -12.11 -11.75 -3.70
CA VAL A 86 -10.90 -11.44 -2.95
C VAL A 86 -10.16 -10.25 -3.55
N SER A 87 -9.37 -9.61 -2.72
CA SER A 87 -8.28 -8.75 -3.15
C SER A 87 -6.98 -9.23 -2.55
N ALA A 88 -5.87 -8.95 -3.22
CA ALA A 88 -4.56 -9.42 -2.82
C ALA A 88 -3.46 -8.43 -3.19
N PHE A 89 -2.33 -8.53 -2.49
CA PHE A 89 -1.09 -7.92 -2.92
C PHE A 89 -0.02 -8.99 -3.12
N VAL A 90 0.93 -8.72 -4.00
CA VAL A 90 1.99 -9.66 -4.39
C VAL A 90 3.34 -8.96 -4.41
N ALA A 91 4.40 -9.76 -4.34
CA ALA A 91 5.79 -9.30 -4.41
C ALA A 91 6.40 -9.44 -5.82
N GLY A 92 5.56 -9.56 -6.85
CA GLY A 92 5.91 -10.06 -8.19
C GLY A 92 7.05 -9.36 -8.90
N GLU A 93 7.19 -8.06 -8.74
CA GLU A 93 8.25 -7.30 -9.38
C GLU A 93 9.66 -7.67 -8.88
N TRP A 94 9.74 -8.29 -7.70
CA TRP A 94 10.98 -8.76 -7.09
C TRP A 94 11.30 -10.22 -7.42
N THR A 95 10.28 -11.04 -7.68
CA THR A 95 10.42 -12.49 -7.94
C THR A 95 10.40 -12.84 -9.43
N GLY A 96 9.90 -11.95 -10.25
CA GLY A 96 9.96 -12.04 -11.71
C GLY A 96 8.82 -12.80 -12.39
N ILE A 97 8.01 -13.57 -11.68
CA ILE A 97 6.96 -14.44 -12.27
C ILE A 97 5.57 -14.29 -11.62
N GLU A 98 5.43 -13.46 -10.60
CA GLU A 98 4.22 -13.39 -9.76
C GLU A 98 3.58 -11.99 -9.72
N GLY A 99 3.72 -11.21 -10.79
CA GLY A 99 3.14 -9.87 -10.87
C GLY A 99 1.62 -9.87 -10.95
N ALA A 100 1.01 -8.80 -10.42
CA ALA A 100 -0.45 -8.65 -10.38
C ALA A 100 -1.08 -8.31 -11.74
N PHE A 101 -0.29 -7.79 -12.72
CA PHE A 101 -0.85 -7.31 -13.98
C PHE A 101 -1.00 -8.43 -15.00
N SER A 102 -1.81 -9.43 -14.66
CA SER A 102 -2.11 -10.57 -15.50
C SER A 102 -3.52 -11.10 -15.27
N GLU A 103 -4.04 -11.90 -16.22
CA GLU A 103 -5.40 -12.46 -16.14
C GLU A 103 -5.58 -13.45 -14.98
N TYR A 104 -4.50 -14.09 -14.53
CA TYR A 104 -4.50 -15.01 -13.39
C TYR A 104 -3.23 -14.81 -12.57
N VAL A 105 -3.38 -14.82 -11.25
CA VAL A 105 -2.27 -14.65 -10.31
C VAL A 105 -2.35 -15.73 -9.23
N ALA A 106 -1.23 -16.41 -8.97
CA ALA A 106 -1.11 -17.31 -7.84
C ALA A 106 -0.52 -16.55 -6.64
N VAL A 107 -1.21 -16.57 -5.51
CA VAL A 107 -0.80 -15.82 -4.29
C VAL A 107 -0.87 -16.72 -3.07
N GLY A 108 -0.04 -16.46 -2.06
CA GLY A 108 -0.17 -17.08 -0.74
C GLY A 108 -1.43 -16.58 0.01
N GLU A 109 -2.04 -17.42 0.83
CA GLU A 109 -3.25 -17.08 1.59
C GLU A 109 -3.08 -15.82 2.46
N THR A 110 -1.88 -15.57 2.97
CA THR A 110 -1.58 -14.41 3.85
C THR A 110 -1.76 -13.06 3.16
N ALA A 111 -1.60 -13.00 1.84
CA ALA A 111 -1.71 -11.76 1.06
C ALA A 111 -3.15 -11.35 0.74
N VAL A 112 -4.14 -12.15 1.16
CA VAL A 112 -5.52 -12.08 0.65
C VAL A 112 -6.47 -11.50 1.67
N ILE A 113 -7.40 -10.65 1.22
CA ILE A 113 -8.62 -10.24 1.93
C ILE A 113 -9.81 -10.82 1.20
N LYS A 114 -10.66 -11.55 1.93
CA LYS A 114 -11.96 -12.03 1.45
C LYS A 114 -13.02 -10.96 1.66
N HIS A 115 -13.85 -10.74 0.64
CA HIS A 115 -14.93 -9.77 0.67
C HIS A 115 -16.31 -10.45 0.67
N ASP A 116 -17.28 -9.82 1.32
CA ASP A 116 -18.67 -10.24 1.22
C ASP A 116 -19.20 -9.91 -0.20
N LYS A 117 -19.63 -10.93 -0.93
CA LYS A 117 -20.20 -10.76 -2.27
C LYS A 117 -21.45 -9.90 -2.28
N ALA A 118 -22.25 -9.95 -1.20
CA ALA A 118 -23.48 -9.19 -1.10
C ALA A 118 -23.24 -7.67 -1.01
N SER A 119 -22.05 -7.24 -0.57
CA SER A 119 -21.66 -5.83 -0.51
C SER A 119 -21.24 -5.27 -1.88
N PHE A 120 -20.95 -6.14 -2.88
CA PHE A 120 -20.47 -5.71 -4.18
C PHE A 120 -21.64 -5.28 -5.08
N ARG A 121 -21.48 -4.13 -5.73
CA ARG A 121 -22.42 -3.65 -6.75
C ARG A 121 -22.44 -4.59 -7.95
N SER A 122 -23.60 -4.66 -8.60
CA SER A 122 -23.82 -5.55 -9.75
C SER A 122 -23.10 -5.10 -11.03
N SER A 123 -22.72 -3.82 -11.14
CA SER A 123 -22.08 -3.24 -12.33
C SER A 123 -20.67 -2.75 -12.02
N ALA A 124 -19.79 -2.86 -13.02
CA ALA A 124 -18.46 -2.27 -13.02
C ALA A 124 -18.51 -0.75 -12.87
N LEU A 125 -17.47 -0.17 -12.25
CA LEU A 125 -17.26 1.27 -12.32
C LEU A 125 -16.85 1.65 -13.75
N LYS A 126 -17.43 2.74 -14.27
CA LYS A 126 -17.05 3.29 -15.57
C LYS A 126 -15.76 4.11 -15.44
N PRO A 127 -14.99 4.31 -16.53
CA PRO A 127 -13.86 5.22 -16.50
C PRO A 127 -14.24 6.61 -15.97
N GLY A 128 -13.43 7.16 -15.05
CA GLY A 128 -13.72 8.43 -14.38
C GLY A 128 -13.16 8.50 -12.96
N SER A 129 -13.49 9.58 -12.26
CA SER A 129 -13.08 9.82 -10.87
C SER A 129 -14.19 9.48 -9.90
N TYR A 130 -13.84 8.86 -8.78
CA TYR A 130 -14.75 8.45 -7.71
C TYR A 130 -14.21 8.91 -6.37
N GLU A 131 -15.10 9.40 -5.52
CA GLU A 131 -14.72 9.75 -4.14
C GLU A 131 -14.48 8.50 -3.29
N ALA A 132 -13.69 8.68 -2.24
CA ALA A 132 -13.42 7.67 -1.23
C ALA A 132 -14.72 7.12 -0.61
N GLY A 133 -14.82 5.81 -0.56
CA GLY A 133 -16.03 5.13 -0.10
C GLY A 133 -15.78 3.72 0.44
N PRO A 134 -16.83 2.95 0.66
CA PRO A 134 -16.71 1.55 1.07
C PRO A 134 -16.09 0.70 -0.04
N VAL A 135 -15.62 -0.49 0.33
CA VAL A 135 -15.19 -1.51 -0.64
C VAL A 135 -16.45 -2.24 -1.15
N ASP A 136 -16.95 -1.80 -2.31
CA ASP A 136 -18.21 -2.28 -2.88
C ASP A 136 -18.12 -2.69 -4.36
N SER A 137 -16.91 -2.81 -4.87
CA SER A 137 -16.61 -3.21 -6.25
C SER A 137 -15.22 -3.85 -6.33
N PHE A 138 -14.93 -4.55 -7.42
CA PHE A 138 -13.58 -5.08 -7.65
C PHE A 138 -12.55 -3.96 -7.78
N GLU A 139 -12.91 -2.82 -8.36
CA GLU A 139 -12.03 -1.66 -8.49
C GLU A 139 -11.67 -1.09 -7.11
N SER A 140 -12.66 -0.92 -6.22
CA SER A 140 -12.41 -0.46 -4.84
C SER A 140 -11.65 -1.50 -4.02
N ALA A 141 -11.94 -2.79 -4.19
CA ALA A 141 -11.23 -3.88 -3.53
C ALA A 141 -9.75 -3.96 -3.96
N ALA A 142 -9.46 -3.78 -5.27
CA ALA A 142 -8.08 -3.76 -5.76
C ALA A 142 -7.24 -2.62 -5.19
N SER A 143 -7.86 -1.52 -4.74
CA SER A 143 -7.17 -0.27 -4.43
C SER A 143 -6.52 -0.19 -3.05
N GLN A 144 -6.72 -1.16 -2.17
CA GLN A 144 -6.38 -1.01 -0.74
C GLN A 144 -5.27 -1.91 -0.22
N ASN A 145 -5.13 -3.15 -0.71
CA ASN A 145 -4.34 -4.18 -0.02
C ASN A 145 -2.88 -3.82 0.18
N PHE A 146 -2.23 -3.28 -0.85
CA PHE A 146 -0.82 -2.94 -0.76
C PHE A 146 -0.56 -1.80 0.23
N SER A 147 -1.36 -0.73 0.15
CA SER A 147 -1.26 0.40 1.06
C SER A 147 -1.69 0.06 2.49
N LEU A 148 -2.71 -0.80 2.63
CA LEU A 148 -3.18 -1.30 3.92
C LEU A 148 -2.10 -2.17 4.58
N ALA A 149 -1.53 -3.12 3.84
CA ALA A 149 -0.44 -3.95 4.35
C ALA A 149 0.78 -3.11 4.75
N THR A 150 1.11 -2.07 3.97
CA THR A 150 2.19 -1.14 4.30
C THR A 150 1.92 -0.42 5.62
N ALA A 151 0.72 0.15 5.80
CA ALA A 151 0.36 0.83 7.04
C ALA A 151 0.28 -0.14 8.24
N VAL A 152 -0.20 -1.38 8.02
CA VAL A 152 -0.26 -2.42 9.05
C VAL A 152 1.13 -2.82 9.51
N VAL A 153 2.07 -3.12 8.59
CA VAL A 153 3.46 -3.47 8.96
C VAL A 153 4.12 -2.29 9.68
N SER A 154 3.95 -1.07 9.16
CA SER A 154 4.46 0.13 9.83
C SER A 154 3.97 0.22 11.29
N PHE A 155 2.67 0.06 11.51
CA PHE A 155 2.09 0.25 12.83
C PHE A 155 2.38 -0.91 13.79
N CYS A 156 2.07 -2.15 13.40
CA CYS A 156 2.17 -3.28 14.32
C CYS A 156 3.61 -3.81 14.51
N HIS A 157 4.53 -3.54 13.58
CA HIS A 157 5.90 -4.03 13.66
C HIS A 157 6.91 -2.91 13.84
N GLU A 158 6.94 -1.94 12.94
CA GLU A 158 7.97 -0.89 12.97
C GLU A 158 7.75 0.10 14.12
N LEU A 159 6.54 0.63 14.27
CA LEU A 159 6.19 1.54 15.37
C LEU A 159 5.86 0.79 16.68
N GLY A 160 5.73 -0.53 16.64
CA GLY A 160 5.47 -1.36 17.82
C GLY A 160 4.11 -1.11 18.49
N LEU A 161 3.09 -0.74 17.71
CA LEU A 161 1.75 -0.50 18.23
C LEU A 161 0.98 -1.82 18.42
N ASP A 162 0.47 -2.05 19.63
CA ASP A 162 -0.38 -3.20 19.97
C ASP A 162 -1.86 -2.78 19.89
N ALA A 163 -2.64 -3.45 19.03
CA ALA A 163 -4.08 -3.16 18.86
C ALA A 163 -4.93 -3.45 20.10
N ASN A 164 -4.39 -4.14 21.10
CA ASN A 164 -5.07 -4.39 22.39
C ASN A 164 -4.75 -3.32 23.46
N ARG A 165 -3.83 -2.40 23.16
CA ARG A 165 -3.46 -1.31 24.08
C ARG A 165 -4.27 -0.05 23.75
N ASP A 166 -4.71 0.66 24.78
CA ASP A 166 -5.26 2.02 24.65
C ASP A 166 -4.13 3.05 24.53
N TYR A 167 -4.16 3.81 23.43
CA TYR A 167 -3.22 4.92 23.15
C TYR A 167 -3.85 6.29 23.35
N HIS A 168 -4.95 6.38 24.09
CA HIS A 168 -5.59 7.66 24.35
C HIS A 168 -4.61 8.66 24.99
N GLY A 169 -4.49 9.85 24.40
CA GLY A 169 -3.54 10.87 24.83
C GLY A 169 -2.16 10.78 24.17
N GLU A 170 -1.85 9.72 23.46
CA GLU A 170 -0.66 9.66 22.61
C GLU A 170 -0.98 10.12 21.19
N SER A 171 0.02 10.65 20.48
CA SER A 171 -0.17 11.22 19.14
C SER A 171 0.77 10.59 18.11
N ILE A 172 0.29 10.59 16.86
CA ILE A 172 1.05 10.24 15.68
C ILE A 172 1.05 11.39 14.68
N LEU A 173 2.21 11.66 14.08
CA LEU A 173 2.33 12.51 12.91
C LEU A 173 2.39 11.65 11.65
N ILE A 174 1.43 11.81 10.75
CA ILE A 174 1.42 11.18 9.43
C ILE A 174 1.72 12.26 8.39
N TRP A 175 2.96 12.30 7.91
CA TRP A 175 3.34 13.24 6.86
C TRP A 175 2.86 12.72 5.50
N GLY A 176 2.06 13.53 4.79
CA GLY A 176 1.46 13.13 3.53
C GLY A 176 0.14 12.37 3.67
N GLY A 177 -0.76 12.84 4.55
CA GLY A 177 -2.05 12.17 4.82
C GLY A 177 -2.93 11.92 3.60
N ALA A 178 -2.72 12.63 2.50
CA ALA A 178 -3.47 12.44 1.25
C ALA A 178 -2.85 11.39 0.30
N THR A 179 -1.72 10.75 0.66
CA THR A 179 -1.23 9.58 -0.07
C THR A 179 -2.14 8.38 0.21
N THR A 180 -2.08 7.34 -0.61
CA THR A 180 -2.88 6.12 -0.40
C THR A 180 -2.56 5.47 0.95
N VAL A 181 -1.27 5.39 1.32
CA VAL A 181 -0.86 4.88 2.63
C VAL A 181 -1.32 5.82 3.75
N GLY A 182 -1.16 7.14 3.57
CA GLY A 182 -1.56 8.14 4.56
C GLY A 182 -3.05 8.12 4.88
N THR A 183 -3.91 7.99 3.87
CA THR A 183 -5.37 7.91 4.08
C THR A 183 -5.78 6.68 4.89
N ILE A 184 -5.12 5.56 4.69
CA ILE A 184 -5.34 4.33 5.46
C ILE A 184 -4.73 4.46 6.86
N ALA A 185 -3.51 4.96 6.98
CA ALA A 185 -2.82 5.16 8.25
C ALA A 185 -3.62 6.06 9.20
N ILE A 186 -4.22 7.15 8.70
CA ILE A 186 -5.13 8.01 9.50
C ILE A 186 -6.29 7.20 10.08
N GLN A 187 -6.92 6.35 9.27
CA GLN A 187 -8.06 5.55 9.70
C GLN A 187 -7.66 4.48 10.71
N LEU A 188 -6.54 3.77 10.50
CA LEU A 188 -6.03 2.79 11.46
C LEU A 188 -5.65 3.47 12.78
N ALA A 189 -4.89 4.56 12.75
CA ALA A 189 -4.47 5.31 13.92
C ALA A 189 -5.66 5.75 14.77
N LYS A 190 -6.72 6.27 14.13
CA LYS A 190 -7.90 6.78 14.83
C LYS A 190 -8.83 5.69 15.30
N LYS A 191 -9.17 4.73 14.43
CA LYS A 191 -10.26 3.77 14.69
C LYS A 191 -9.81 2.53 15.46
N ILE A 192 -8.54 2.13 15.34
CA ILE A 192 -8.02 0.91 15.98
C ILE A 192 -7.19 1.27 17.21
N TYR A 193 -6.32 2.27 17.11
CA TYR A 193 -5.40 2.60 18.18
C TYR A 193 -5.85 3.78 19.07
N GLY A 194 -6.87 4.54 18.66
CA GLY A 194 -7.35 5.69 19.46
C GLY A 194 -6.37 6.86 19.55
N LEU A 195 -5.34 6.87 18.69
CA LEU A 195 -4.33 7.93 18.66
C LEU A 195 -4.91 9.29 18.25
N LYS A 196 -4.31 10.36 18.77
CA LYS A 196 -4.49 11.69 18.23
C LYS A 196 -3.70 11.82 16.92
N VAL A 197 -4.41 12.05 15.81
CA VAL A 197 -3.86 12.02 14.47
C VAL A 197 -3.56 13.41 13.96
N ILE A 198 -2.29 13.70 13.79
CA ILE A 198 -1.77 14.94 13.18
C ILE A 198 -1.29 14.58 11.79
N THR A 199 -1.67 15.35 10.76
CA THR A 199 -1.22 15.05 9.40
C THR A 199 -0.91 16.30 8.60
N THR A 200 -0.15 16.11 7.51
CA THR A 200 0.14 17.18 6.55
C THR A 200 -0.46 16.84 5.18
N ALA A 201 -1.05 17.84 4.54
CA ALA A 201 -1.57 17.75 3.17
C ALA A 201 -1.78 19.14 2.57
N SER A 202 -2.01 19.21 1.25
CA SER A 202 -2.50 20.43 0.61
C SER A 202 -3.89 20.82 1.15
N PRO A 203 -4.22 22.11 1.29
CA PRO A 203 -5.47 22.59 1.91
C PRO A 203 -6.74 21.98 1.32
N ARG A 204 -6.78 21.72 0.02
CA ARG A 204 -7.92 21.10 -0.68
C ARG A 204 -8.31 19.71 -0.15
N ASN A 205 -7.38 18.99 0.51
CA ASN A 205 -7.63 17.66 1.04
C ASN A 205 -8.02 17.68 2.53
N LYS A 206 -8.07 18.86 3.17
CA LYS A 206 -8.26 18.98 4.61
C LYS A 206 -9.55 18.32 5.09
N ASP A 207 -10.69 18.70 4.52
CA ASP A 207 -12.01 18.21 4.97
C ASP A 207 -12.13 16.69 4.74
N PHE A 208 -11.57 16.19 3.63
CA PHE A 208 -11.47 14.76 3.36
C PHE A 208 -10.70 14.03 4.47
N LEU A 209 -9.50 14.50 4.83
CA LEU A 209 -8.67 13.84 5.84
C LEU A 209 -9.27 13.92 7.25
N ILE A 210 -9.93 15.03 7.59
CA ILE A 210 -10.72 15.13 8.84
C ILE A 210 -11.84 14.08 8.83
N SER A 211 -12.54 13.89 7.70
CA SER A 211 -13.59 12.88 7.60
C SER A 211 -13.10 11.44 7.75
N LEU A 212 -11.80 11.19 7.54
CA LEU A 212 -11.16 9.89 7.76
C LEU A 212 -10.71 9.69 9.21
N GLY A 213 -10.63 10.76 10.02
CA GLY A 213 -10.25 10.72 11.42
C GLY A 213 -9.01 11.51 11.82
N ALA A 214 -8.47 12.37 10.93
CA ALA A 214 -7.43 13.29 11.33
C ALA A 214 -7.99 14.34 12.31
N ASP A 215 -7.28 14.60 13.41
CA ASP A 215 -7.66 15.62 14.39
C ASP A 215 -7.24 17.02 13.91
N VAL A 216 -6.15 17.10 13.14
CA VAL A 216 -5.67 18.33 12.53
C VAL A 216 -4.90 18.05 11.24
N VAL A 217 -5.02 18.97 10.29
CA VAL A 217 -4.30 18.92 9.00
C VAL A 217 -3.53 20.23 8.82
N PHE A 218 -2.22 20.15 8.65
CA PHE A 218 -1.35 21.28 8.36
C PHE A 218 -0.98 21.31 6.87
N ASP A 219 -0.85 22.50 6.30
CA ASP A 219 -0.34 22.65 4.94
C ASP A 219 1.17 22.48 4.92
N TYR A 220 1.68 21.47 4.21
CA TYR A 220 3.13 21.25 4.11
C TYR A 220 3.86 22.30 3.26
N HIS A 221 3.15 23.17 2.55
CA HIS A 221 3.74 24.31 1.83
C HIS A 221 4.05 25.48 2.78
N ASP A 222 3.49 25.51 3.99
CA ASP A 222 3.79 26.54 4.97
C ASP A 222 5.25 26.44 5.40
N LYS A 223 5.98 27.57 5.34
CA LYS A 223 7.39 27.61 5.73
C LYS A 223 7.59 27.30 7.22
N ASP A 224 6.57 27.53 8.04
CA ASP A 224 6.55 27.34 9.49
C ASP A 224 5.73 26.10 9.91
N VAL A 225 5.55 25.12 9.00
CA VAL A 225 4.74 23.91 9.27
C VAL A 225 5.27 23.14 10.50
N ILE A 226 6.59 23.03 10.65
CA ILE A 226 7.21 22.33 11.78
C ILE A 226 6.86 23.01 13.11
N GLU A 227 7.00 24.34 13.18
CA GLU A 227 6.66 25.13 14.35
C GLU A 227 5.16 25.02 14.69
N LYS A 228 4.30 25.04 13.68
CA LYS A 228 2.85 24.86 13.86
C LYS A 228 2.52 23.49 14.42
N VAL A 229 3.14 22.43 13.92
CA VAL A 229 2.96 21.06 14.42
C VAL A 229 3.44 21.00 15.88
N LYS A 230 4.63 21.47 16.19
CA LYS A 230 5.17 21.49 17.56
C LYS A 230 4.34 22.34 18.53
N LYS A 231 3.77 23.44 18.07
CA LYS A 231 2.87 24.27 18.90
C LYS A 231 1.57 23.53 19.23
N TYR A 232 1.09 22.70 18.31
CA TYR A 232 -0.12 21.89 18.50
C TYR A 232 0.15 20.70 19.45
N ASP A 233 1.30 20.03 19.26
CA ASP A 233 1.76 18.95 20.11
C ASP A 233 3.30 18.85 20.07
N ASN A 234 3.95 19.09 21.19
CA ASN A 234 5.41 19.10 21.28
C ASN A 234 6.02 17.76 21.72
N ASN A 235 5.18 16.75 21.95
CA ASN A 235 5.61 15.44 22.44
C ASN A 235 5.04 14.29 21.57
N ILE A 236 5.00 14.50 20.26
CA ILE A 236 4.53 13.49 19.31
C ILE A 236 5.44 12.27 19.38
N LYS A 237 4.89 11.13 19.75
CA LYS A 237 5.64 9.91 20.02
C LYS A 237 5.90 9.06 18.78
N TYR A 238 4.98 9.08 17.83
CA TYR A 238 5.06 8.26 16.62
C TYR A 238 5.07 9.15 15.37
N GLY A 239 5.84 8.73 14.36
CA GLY A 239 5.88 9.44 13.08
C GLY A 239 5.90 8.47 11.91
N LEU A 240 5.10 8.75 10.88
CA LEU A 240 5.10 8.04 9.61
C LEU A 240 5.29 9.04 8.46
N ASP A 241 6.38 8.89 7.71
CA ASP A 241 6.53 9.56 6.42
C ASP A 241 5.94 8.68 5.31
N SER A 242 4.74 9.00 4.86
CA SER A 242 4.07 8.29 3.78
C SER A 242 4.38 8.85 2.38
N VAL A 243 5.24 9.87 2.30
CA VAL A 243 5.75 10.46 1.04
C VAL A 243 7.11 9.88 0.67
N GLY A 244 8.00 9.69 1.65
CA GLY A 244 9.26 8.97 1.47
C GLY A 244 10.33 9.75 0.70
N SER A 245 10.51 11.02 0.99
CA SER A 245 11.63 11.81 0.49
C SER A 245 12.51 12.32 1.63
N VAL A 246 13.76 12.69 1.34
CA VAL A 246 14.66 13.24 2.36
C VAL A 246 14.05 14.46 3.06
N PRO A 247 13.47 15.47 2.35
CA PRO A 247 12.84 16.60 3.01
C PRO A 247 11.65 16.23 3.90
N THR A 248 10.79 15.28 3.48
CA THR A 248 9.61 14.89 4.25
C THR A 248 9.99 14.08 5.48
N PHE A 249 10.96 13.17 5.37
CA PHE A 249 11.44 12.40 6.50
C PHE A 249 12.20 13.29 7.52
N GLN A 250 12.97 14.30 7.04
CA GLN A 250 13.52 15.33 7.91
C GLN A 250 12.40 16.10 8.62
N GLY A 251 11.32 16.46 7.92
CA GLY A 251 10.16 17.13 8.50
C GLY A 251 9.48 16.33 9.60
N VAL A 252 9.32 15.01 9.42
CA VAL A 252 8.82 14.10 10.47
C VAL A 252 9.76 14.08 11.65
N TYR A 253 11.07 13.93 11.42
CA TYR A 253 12.06 14.00 12.49
C TYR A 253 11.97 15.32 13.23
N ASP A 254 11.99 16.45 12.54
CA ASP A 254 12.02 17.78 13.17
C ASP A 254 10.75 18.07 13.98
N ALA A 255 9.58 17.56 13.55
CA ALA A 255 8.28 17.82 14.17
C ALA A 255 7.93 16.88 15.34
N THR A 256 8.56 15.71 15.44
CA THR A 256 8.27 14.73 16.50
C THR A 256 8.98 15.01 17.81
N GLY A 257 8.58 14.32 18.88
CA GLY A 257 9.14 14.46 20.23
C GLY A 257 10.58 13.94 20.37
N LYS A 258 11.20 14.17 21.52
CA LYS A 258 12.59 13.83 21.79
C LYS A 258 12.89 12.34 21.68
N ASN A 259 11.95 11.49 22.11
CA ASN A 259 12.08 10.02 22.16
C ASN A 259 11.03 9.38 21.23
N ALA A 260 10.93 9.86 20.00
CA ALA A 260 9.96 9.37 19.04
C ALA A 260 10.46 8.09 18.33
N ILE A 261 9.50 7.30 17.85
CA ILE A 261 9.74 6.20 16.90
C ILE A 261 9.18 6.66 15.56
N ILE A 262 10.02 6.71 14.54
CA ILE A 262 9.59 7.19 13.21
C ILE A 262 9.92 6.21 12.09
N ASP A 263 9.00 6.08 11.16
CA ASP A 263 9.08 5.18 10.02
C ASP A 263 8.86 5.90 8.69
N ASN A 264 9.33 5.32 7.59
CA ASN A 264 9.08 5.84 6.25
C ASN A 264 8.88 4.73 5.23
N VAL A 265 8.01 5.00 4.23
CA VAL A 265 7.56 4.00 3.24
C VAL A 265 8.53 3.78 2.07
N TYR A 266 9.53 4.65 1.87
CA TYR A 266 10.48 4.57 0.73
C TYR A 266 11.92 4.35 1.15
N LEU A 267 12.14 3.87 2.38
CA LEU A 267 13.44 3.39 2.84
C LEU A 267 14.53 4.47 2.88
N VAL A 268 14.13 5.73 3.09
CA VAL A 268 15.08 6.83 3.27
C VAL A 268 15.94 6.55 4.50
N SER A 269 17.27 6.57 4.33
CA SER A 269 18.20 6.32 5.43
C SER A 269 18.25 7.51 6.38
N SER A 270 18.25 7.25 7.69
CA SER A 270 18.48 8.28 8.71
C SER A 270 19.88 8.94 8.60
N SER A 271 20.84 8.26 7.94
CA SER A 271 22.19 8.80 7.73
C SER A 271 22.25 10.06 6.87
N VAL A 272 21.20 10.34 6.08
CA VAL A 272 21.12 11.55 5.25
C VAL A 272 20.40 12.71 5.93
N LEU A 273 19.87 12.49 7.15
CA LEU A 273 19.16 13.51 7.92
C LEU A 273 20.13 14.35 8.77
N LYS A 274 19.70 15.56 9.08
CA LYS A 274 20.36 16.43 10.04
C LYS A 274 19.82 16.09 11.45
N LEU A 275 20.63 15.42 12.26
CA LEU A 275 20.22 14.92 13.55
C LEU A 275 20.75 15.82 14.70
N ASP A 276 19.91 16.01 15.73
CA ASP A 276 20.28 16.62 17.00
C ASP A 276 20.71 15.52 17.98
N SER A 277 21.95 15.59 18.48
CA SER A 277 22.52 14.60 19.42
C SER A 277 21.81 14.55 20.78
N ASN A 278 20.97 15.53 21.10
CA ASN A 278 20.16 15.57 22.34
C ASN A 278 18.83 14.84 22.20
N ARG A 279 18.54 14.25 21.04
CA ARG A 279 17.32 13.49 20.77
C ARG A 279 17.65 12.01 20.62
N ASP A 280 16.81 11.17 21.23
CA ASP A 280 16.88 9.71 21.13
C ASP A 280 15.70 9.21 20.30
N VAL A 281 15.83 9.32 18.97
CA VAL A 281 14.76 8.96 18.01
C VAL A 281 15.11 7.62 17.37
N GLU A 282 14.18 6.68 17.46
CA GLU A 282 14.29 5.40 16.77
C GLU A 282 13.83 5.54 15.31
N PHE A 283 14.68 5.09 14.37
CA PHE A 283 14.39 5.11 12.94
C PHE A 283 14.05 3.71 12.44
N ARG A 284 12.90 3.59 11.81
CA ARG A 284 12.37 2.34 11.26
C ARG A 284 12.19 2.43 9.74
N LYS A 285 11.97 1.28 9.08
CA LYS A 285 11.78 1.19 7.63
C LYS A 285 10.82 0.06 7.31
N VAL A 286 9.68 0.38 6.74
CA VAL A 286 8.70 -0.64 6.38
C VAL A 286 9.08 -1.40 5.10
N PHE A 287 9.12 -2.72 5.21
CA PHE A 287 9.34 -3.65 4.11
C PHE A 287 8.12 -4.55 3.94
N VAL A 288 7.04 -4.03 3.41
CA VAL A 288 5.75 -4.72 3.32
C VAL A 288 5.83 -6.10 2.64
N HIS A 289 6.70 -6.27 1.65
CA HIS A 289 6.86 -7.55 0.94
C HIS A 289 7.37 -8.69 1.85
N LEU A 290 8.09 -8.36 2.92
CA LEU A 290 8.54 -9.35 3.90
C LEU A 290 7.41 -9.94 4.75
N ALA A 291 6.21 -9.35 4.70
CA ALA A 291 5.02 -9.93 5.31
C ALA A 291 4.47 -11.16 4.55
N ILE A 292 4.86 -11.32 3.28
CA ILE A 292 4.38 -12.39 2.39
C ILE A 292 5.48 -13.15 1.66
N SER A 293 6.74 -12.78 1.83
CA SER A 293 7.90 -13.43 1.20
C SER A 293 9.02 -13.64 2.22
N ASP A 294 9.83 -14.69 2.01
CA ASP A 294 10.90 -15.05 2.94
C ASP A 294 12.07 -14.07 2.92
N SER A 295 12.28 -13.36 1.81
CA SER A 295 13.37 -12.43 1.65
C SER A 295 13.13 -11.43 0.52
N LYS A 296 13.90 -10.34 0.55
CA LYS A 296 13.92 -9.28 -0.46
C LYS A 296 15.38 -8.92 -0.78
N LEU A 297 15.67 -8.70 -2.06
CA LEU A 297 16.96 -8.15 -2.48
C LEU A 297 16.88 -6.61 -2.49
N GLN A 298 17.81 -5.95 -1.80
CA GLN A 298 17.91 -4.48 -1.82
C GLN A 298 19.38 -4.05 -1.89
N ASN A 299 19.74 -3.27 -2.90
CA ASN A 299 21.11 -2.76 -3.11
C ASN A 299 22.19 -3.84 -3.04
N GLY A 300 21.88 -5.07 -3.47
CA GLY A 300 22.78 -6.22 -3.40
C GLY A 300 22.71 -7.03 -2.09
N ASP A 301 22.03 -6.52 -1.06
CA ASP A 301 21.83 -7.22 0.20
C ASP A 301 20.51 -8.00 0.19
N VAL A 302 20.54 -9.19 0.81
CA VAL A 302 19.34 -10.00 1.04
C VAL A 302 18.78 -9.69 2.42
N ILE A 303 17.65 -8.97 2.45
CA ILE A 303 16.90 -8.74 3.69
C ILE A 303 15.91 -9.90 3.85
N LYS A 304 15.97 -10.58 4.99
CA LYS A 304 15.08 -11.70 5.30
C LYS A 304 13.92 -11.26 6.18
N THR A 305 12.77 -11.90 5.99
CA THR A 305 11.67 -11.78 6.94
C THR A 305 12.08 -12.34 8.31
N THR A 306 11.40 -11.88 9.34
CA THR A 306 11.58 -12.40 10.71
C THR A 306 10.30 -13.08 11.20
N PRO A 307 10.40 -14.10 12.08
CA PRO A 307 9.22 -14.69 12.69
C PRO A 307 8.35 -13.67 13.42
N GLU A 308 8.97 -12.64 14.01
CA GLU A 308 8.28 -11.56 14.72
C GLU A 308 7.43 -10.72 13.76
N LEU A 309 7.99 -10.26 12.63
CA LEU A 309 7.24 -9.52 11.61
C LEU A 309 6.05 -10.33 11.11
N LEU A 310 6.28 -11.60 10.76
CA LEU A 310 5.21 -12.49 10.28
C LEU A 310 4.11 -12.69 11.33
N ASN A 311 4.47 -12.83 12.61
CA ASN A 311 3.51 -12.98 13.69
C ASN A 311 2.69 -11.70 13.89
N HIS A 312 3.34 -10.53 13.97
CA HIS A 312 2.65 -9.24 14.11
C HIS A 312 1.70 -9.00 12.94
N PHE A 313 2.17 -9.19 11.70
CA PHE A 313 1.36 -9.01 10.52
C PHE A 313 0.16 -9.98 10.50
N LYS A 314 0.38 -11.28 10.70
CA LYS A 314 -0.69 -12.29 10.68
C LYS A 314 -1.72 -12.04 11.78
N THR A 315 -1.28 -11.72 12.99
CA THR A 315 -2.19 -11.40 14.12
C THR A 315 -3.07 -10.21 13.75
N PHE A 316 -2.48 -9.12 13.22
CA PHE A 316 -3.28 -7.98 12.81
C PHE A 316 -4.21 -8.33 11.65
N TRP A 317 -3.69 -8.98 10.61
CA TRP A 317 -4.40 -9.27 9.36
C TRP A 317 -5.60 -10.20 9.55
N TYR A 318 -5.47 -11.16 10.47
CA TYR A 318 -6.47 -12.19 10.67
C TYR A 318 -7.40 -11.96 11.87
N ASP A 319 -6.91 -11.29 12.92
CA ASP A 319 -7.65 -11.20 14.18
C ASP A 319 -8.15 -9.77 14.49
N VAL A 320 -7.45 -8.74 13.98
CA VAL A 320 -7.81 -7.34 14.19
C VAL A 320 -8.54 -6.77 12.98
N LEU A 321 -7.93 -6.84 11.79
CA LEU A 321 -8.45 -6.22 10.57
C LEU A 321 -9.90 -6.62 10.24
N PRO A 322 -10.33 -7.88 10.31
CA PRO A 322 -11.71 -8.27 9.98
C PRO A 322 -12.78 -7.57 10.82
N LYS A 323 -12.46 -7.17 12.04
CA LYS A 323 -13.40 -6.46 12.96
C LYS A 323 -13.60 -5.00 12.57
N HIS A 324 -12.71 -4.44 11.76
CA HIS A 324 -12.66 -3.01 11.45
C HIS A 324 -12.73 -2.72 9.93
N PHE A 325 -12.52 -3.74 9.09
CA PHE A 325 -12.35 -3.56 7.64
C PHE A 325 -13.52 -2.84 6.97
N GLU A 326 -14.76 -3.20 7.32
CA GLU A 326 -15.97 -2.57 6.77
C GLU A 326 -16.11 -1.07 7.12
N GLN A 327 -15.42 -0.62 8.17
CA GLN A 327 -15.39 0.78 8.59
C GLN A 327 -14.34 1.60 7.84
N LEU A 328 -13.43 0.94 7.11
CA LEU A 328 -12.38 1.59 6.34
C LEU A 328 -12.93 2.05 5.00
N LYS A 329 -12.61 3.27 4.64
CA LYS A 329 -12.88 3.83 3.31
C LYS A 329 -11.65 3.70 2.42
N THR A 330 -11.87 3.50 1.13
CA THR A 330 -10.82 3.63 0.12
C THR A 330 -10.29 5.06 0.09
N THR A 331 -9.18 5.29 -0.63
CA THR A 331 -8.88 6.63 -1.14
C THR A 331 -9.76 6.94 -2.36
N ASN A 332 -9.73 8.17 -2.89
CA ASN A 332 -10.36 8.47 -4.17
C ASN A 332 -9.80 7.55 -5.26
N LEU A 333 -10.64 7.21 -6.24
CA LEU A 333 -10.25 6.35 -7.35
C LEU A 333 -10.27 7.12 -8.66
N ARG A 334 -9.27 6.87 -9.51
CA ARG A 334 -9.32 7.16 -10.94
C ARG A 334 -9.42 5.84 -11.68
N VAL A 335 -10.60 5.56 -12.25
CA VAL A 335 -10.86 4.36 -13.03
C VAL A 335 -10.46 4.63 -14.48
N LEU A 336 -9.55 3.82 -15.03
CA LEU A 336 -9.14 3.88 -16.42
C LEU A 336 -9.98 2.94 -17.30
N GLU A 337 -9.78 3.03 -18.62
CA GLU A 337 -10.38 2.12 -19.59
C GLU A 337 -9.97 0.66 -19.28
N PRO A 338 -10.86 -0.30 -19.53
CA PRO A 338 -10.52 -1.72 -19.27
C PRO A 338 -9.38 -2.24 -20.15
N GLY A 339 -8.66 -3.23 -19.64
CA GLY A 339 -7.62 -3.97 -20.34
C GLY A 339 -6.20 -3.64 -19.90
N LEU A 340 -5.28 -4.59 -20.08
CA LEU A 340 -3.87 -4.50 -19.68
C LEU A 340 -3.12 -3.32 -20.32
N GLN A 341 -3.58 -2.79 -21.46
CA GLN A 341 -3.01 -1.58 -22.08
C GLN A 341 -3.07 -0.36 -21.16
N SER A 342 -4.01 -0.33 -20.21
CA SER A 342 -4.14 0.75 -19.22
C SER A 342 -2.98 0.82 -18.22
N VAL A 343 -2.14 -0.22 -18.12
CA VAL A 343 -0.89 -0.18 -17.37
C VAL A 343 0.00 0.95 -17.89
N ASN A 344 0.24 1.01 -19.20
CA ASN A 344 1.09 2.08 -19.79
C ASN A 344 0.47 3.46 -19.66
N THR A 345 -0.87 3.56 -19.68
CA THR A 345 -1.57 4.82 -19.40
C THR A 345 -1.31 5.27 -17.96
N ALA A 346 -1.44 4.35 -16.99
CA ALA A 346 -1.14 4.64 -15.59
C ALA A 346 0.32 5.06 -15.38
N MET A 347 1.29 4.36 -16.00
CA MET A 347 2.72 4.72 -15.90
C MET A 347 2.99 6.13 -16.44
N LYS A 348 2.35 6.54 -17.54
CA LYS A 348 2.45 7.91 -18.06
C LYS A 348 1.88 8.95 -17.09
N LEU A 349 0.75 8.66 -16.44
CA LEU A 349 0.17 9.55 -15.44
C LEU A 349 1.11 9.75 -14.24
N PHE A 350 1.78 8.69 -13.76
CA PHE A 350 2.80 8.80 -12.73
C PHE A 350 4.01 9.62 -13.20
N ALA A 351 4.53 9.35 -14.40
CA ALA A 351 5.66 10.07 -14.98
C ALA A 351 5.41 11.59 -15.09
N ASN A 352 4.18 11.97 -15.43
CA ASN A 352 3.75 13.35 -15.57
C ASN A 352 3.40 14.02 -14.23
N GLY A 353 3.38 13.29 -13.10
CA GLY A 353 2.94 13.81 -11.80
C GLY A 353 1.46 14.19 -11.75
N GLU A 354 0.62 13.51 -12.55
CA GLU A 354 -0.82 13.79 -12.65
C GLU A 354 -1.65 13.09 -11.58
N ILE A 355 -1.06 12.16 -10.81
CA ILE A 355 -1.75 11.42 -9.75
C ILE A 355 -1.68 12.20 -8.45
N ARG A 356 -2.85 12.57 -7.90
CA ARG A 356 -2.92 13.41 -6.69
C ARG A 356 -4.08 13.00 -5.80
N ALA A 357 -3.76 12.42 -4.63
CA ALA A 357 -4.74 11.99 -3.63
C ALA A 357 -5.79 11.01 -4.19
N GLU A 358 -5.36 10.14 -5.09
CA GLU A 358 -6.20 9.12 -5.73
C GLU A 358 -5.39 7.86 -6.06
N LYS A 359 -6.08 6.75 -6.24
CA LYS A 359 -5.54 5.46 -6.67
C LYS A 359 -6.00 5.17 -8.10
N ILE A 360 -5.07 4.77 -8.94
CA ILE A 360 -5.39 4.32 -10.30
C ILE A 360 -5.86 2.87 -10.25
N VAL A 361 -7.01 2.61 -10.87
CA VAL A 361 -7.58 1.27 -10.98
C VAL A 361 -8.18 1.06 -12.37
N PHE A 362 -8.24 -0.18 -12.82
CA PHE A 362 -8.96 -0.56 -14.04
C PHE A 362 -9.32 -2.04 -14.02
N ARG A 363 -10.36 -2.42 -14.78
CA ARG A 363 -10.71 -3.83 -15.02
C ARG A 363 -9.88 -4.42 -16.13
N LEU A 364 -9.78 -5.76 -16.14
CA LEU A 364 -9.21 -6.49 -17.29
C LEU A 364 -10.23 -6.68 -18.41
N SER A 365 -11.51 -6.80 -18.08
CA SER A 365 -12.62 -6.97 -19.04
C SER A 365 -13.91 -6.39 -18.46
#